data_01605b2080d88670a25c4f36774cfe2f
#
_entry.id   01605b2080d88670a25c4f36774cfe2f
#
_cell.length_a   1.000
_cell.length_b   1.000
_cell.length_c   1.000
_cell.angle_alpha   90.00
_cell.angle_beta   90.00
_cell.angle_gamma   90.00
#
_symmetry.space_group_name_H-M   'P 1'
#
loop_
_entity.id
_entity.type
_entity.pdbx_description
1 polymer ?
#
loop_
_entity_poly.entity_id
_entity_poly.type
_entity_poly.pdbx_seq_one_letter_code
_entity_poly.pdbx_strand_id
1 'polypeptide(L)'
;MNSRGAPEEAVRQAVVRHLIGVLGVPKACLRQELSLSVWDPKVRDRVDVAVFAASGEEVRPVLLVECKAPEVALDEQVVAQVRRYLRLLPARWIAVTNGRQFLTWRLRDGAWEAATLPEWSEMKIEG
;
A
#
# COMPACT_ATOMS: atom_id res chain seq x y z
N MET A 1 0.67 22.29 -8.14
CA MET A 1 1.43 21.27 -8.87
C MET A 1 1.63 20.03 -8.02
N ASN A 2 1.39 18.88 -8.57
CA ASN A 2 1.63 17.63 -7.89
C ASN A 2 3.14 17.45 -7.68
N SER A 3 3.56 17.16 -6.44
CA SER A 3 4.97 16.90 -6.13
C SER A 3 5.46 15.60 -6.76
N ARG A 4 4.54 14.75 -7.22
CA ARG A 4 4.87 13.47 -7.84
C ARG A 4 4.88 13.65 -9.36
N GLY A 5 5.92 13.15 -9.99
CA GLY A 5 6.05 13.22 -11.42
C GLY A 5 5.17 12.22 -12.15
N ALA A 6 5.00 12.42 -13.45
CA ALA A 6 4.26 11.51 -14.30
C ALA A 6 4.79 10.06 -14.25
N PRO A 7 6.12 9.80 -14.16
CA PRO A 7 6.63 8.42 -14.03
C PRO A 7 6.15 7.73 -12.78
N GLU A 8 6.09 8.44 -11.64
CA GLU A 8 5.61 7.88 -10.40
C GLU A 8 4.11 7.59 -10.46
N GLU A 9 3.36 8.48 -11.09
CA GLU A 9 1.93 8.27 -11.29
C GLU A 9 1.65 7.05 -12.17
N ALA A 10 2.46 6.85 -13.21
CA ALA A 10 2.33 5.67 -14.07
C ALA A 10 2.54 4.38 -13.28
N VAL A 11 3.50 4.38 -12.35
CA VAL A 11 3.74 3.24 -11.46
C VAL A 11 2.52 2.99 -10.59
N ARG A 12 1.95 4.03 -9.99
CA ARG A 12 0.77 3.90 -9.16
C ARG A 12 -0.41 3.33 -9.95
N GLN A 13 -0.64 3.80 -11.16
CA GLN A 13 -1.74 3.29 -12.00
C GLN A 13 -1.53 1.83 -12.36
N ALA A 14 -0.29 1.41 -12.60
CA ALA A 14 0.02 0.00 -12.86
C ALA A 14 -0.30 -0.87 -11.64
N VAL A 15 0.03 -0.39 -10.44
CA VAL A 15 -0.31 -1.08 -9.19
C VAL A 15 -1.82 -1.25 -9.06
N VAL A 16 -2.57 -0.19 -9.29
CA VAL A 16 -4.03 -0.22 -9.19
C VAL A 16 -4.62 -1.24 -10.17
N ARG A 17 -4.15 -1.23 -11.42
CA ARG A 17 -4.62 -2.20 -12.43
C ARG A 17 -4.31 -3.64 -12.02
N HIS A 18 -3.15 -3.88 -11.44
CA HIS A 18 -2.76 -5.21 -10.99
C HIS A 18 -3.63 -5.68 -9.82
N LEU A 19 -3.81 -4.82 -8.82
CA LEU A 19 -4.61 -5.15 -7.65
C LEU A 19 -6.05 -5.48 -8.03
N ILE A 20 -6.65 -4.68 -8.88
CA ILE A 20 -8.05 -4.86 -9.29
C ILE A 20 -8.18 -5.97 -10.32
N GLY A 21 -7.38 -5.90 -11.39
CA GLY A 21 -7.55 -6.77 -12.56
C GLY A 21 -6.97 -8.15 -12.40
N VAL A 22 -5.90 -8.32 -11.64
CA VAL A 22 -5.21 -9.60 -11.46
C VAL A 22 -5.54 -10.22 -10.11
N LEU A 23 -5.40 -9.44 -9.03
CA LEU A 23 -5.60 -9.98 -7.68
C LEU A 23 -7.05 -9.92 -7.20
N GLY A 24 -7.91 -9.25 -7.92
CA GLY A 24 -9.34 -9.24 -7.63
C GLY A 24 -9.78 -8.32 -6.50
N VAL A 25 -8.96 -7.33 -6.13
CA VAL A 25 -9.34 -6.36 -5.11
C VAL A 25 -10.56 -5.57 -5.60
N PRO A 26 -11.65 -5.53 -4.83
CA PRO A 26 -12.80 -4.71 -5.23
C PRO A 26 -12.42 -3.24 -5.28
N LYS A 27 -12.86 -2.56 -6.32
CA LYS A 27 -12.57 -1.15 -6.50
C LYS A 27 -12.98 -0.31 -5.29
N ALA A 28 -14.09 -0.67 -4.65
CA ALA A 28 -14.58 0.02 -3.46
C ALA A 28 -13.66 -0.13 -2.25
N CYS A 29 -12.77 -1.13 -2.25
CA CYS A 29 -11.84 -1.39 -1.15
C CYS A 29 -10.50 -0.68 -1.33
N LEU A 30 -10.29 0.02 -2.43
CA LEU A 30 -9.01 0.62 -2.78
C LEU A 30 -9.09 2.14 -2.73
N ARG A 31 -8.06 2.75 -2.16
CA ARG A 31 -7.92 4.21 -2.11
C ARG A 31 -6.58 4.61 -2.66
N GLN A 32 -6.55 5.69 -3.45
CA GLN A 32 -5.33 6.26 -4.00
C GLN A 32 -5.04 7.59 -3.34
N GLU A 33 -3.77 7.87 -3.12
CA GLU A 33 -3.30 9.14 -2.54
C GLU A 33 -4.06 9.50 -1.27
N LEU A 34 -4.15 8.52 -0.38
CA LEU A 34 -4.90 8.66 0.85
C LEU A 34 -4.13 9.53 1.85
N SER A 35 -4.71 10.67 2.21
CA SER A 35 -4.10 11.58 3.17
C SER A 35 -4.19 11.00 4.59
N LEU A 36 -3.06 10.92 5.27
CA LEU A 36 -3.00 10.46 6.65
C LEU A 36 -3.51 11.52 7.64
N SER A 37 -3.71 12.75 7.19
CA SER A 37 -4.24 13.82 8.03
C SER A 37 -5.67 13.53 8.52
N VAL A 38 -6.36 12.59 7.91
CA VAL A 38 -7.68 12.12 8.35
C VAL A 38 -7.59 11.49 9.75
N TRP A 39 -6.48 10.78 10.03
CA TRP A 39 -6.25 10.12 11.32
C TRP A 39 -5.43 10.96 12.28
N ASP A 40 -4.51 11.78 11.77
CA ASP A 40 -3.67 12.65 12.57
C ASP A 40 -3.44 13.95 11.79
N PRO A 41 -4.08 15.06 12.19
CA PRO A 41 -3.96 16.33 11.45
C PRO A 41 -2.55 16.87 11.33
N LYS A 42 -1.62 16.39 12.17
CA LYS A 42 -0.22 16.81 12.12
C LYS A 42 0.58 16.09 11.03
N VAL A 43 0.06 14.96 10.54
CA VAL A 43 0.74 14.16 9.54
C VAL A 43 0.27 14.60 8.16
N ARG A 44 1.21 14.99 7.31
CA ARG A 44 0.91 15.48 5.96
C ARG A 44 1.18 14.44 4.87
N ASP A 45 1.69 13.28 5.27
CA ASP A 45 1.99 12.22 4.31
C ASP A 45 0.73 11.64 3.68
N ARG A 46 0.91 11.06 2.51
CA ARG A 46 -0.13 10.32 1.80
C ARG A 46 0.37 8.92 1.51
N VAL A 47 -0.53 7.96 1.61
CA VAL A 47 -0.26 6.59 1.15
C VAL A 47 -0.67 6.53 -0.31
N ASP A 48 0.24 6.07 -1.17
CA ASP A 48 -0.02 6.03 -2.61
C ASP A 48 -1.20 5.15 -2.96
N VAL A 49 -1.23 3.93 -2.40
CA VAL A 49 -2.35 3.01 -2.57
C VAL A 49 -2.60 2.33 -1.24
N ALA A 50 -3.84 2.32 -0.80
CA ALA A 50 -4.26 1.64 0.42
C ALA A 50 -5.47 0.76 0.11
N VAL A 51 -5.46 -0.46 0.66
CA VAL A 51 -6.56 -1.41 0.48
C VAL A 51 -7.14 -1.70 1.85
N PHE A 52 -8.46 -1.65 1.93
CA PHE A 52 -9.21 -1.89 3.15
C PHE A 52 -10.16 -3.06 2.95
N ALA A 53 -10.46 -3.76 4.04
CA ALA A 53 -11.48 -4.79 4.05
C ALA A 53 -12.57 -4.42 5.07
N ALA A 54 -13.80 -4.72 4.74
CA ALA A 54 -14.93 -4.51 5.63
C ALA A 54 -15.32 -5.86 6.27
N SER A 55 -15.62 -5.82 7.57
CA SER A 55 -16.14 -6.96 8.31
C SER A 55 -17.25 -6.44 9.22
N GLY A 56 -18.50 -6.65 8.81
CA GLY A 56 -19.62 -6.02 9.49
C GLY A 56 -19.55 -4.51 9.34
N GLU A 57 -19.53 -3.78 10.46
CA GLU A 57 -19.42 -2.32 10.46
C GLU A 57 -17.96 -1.86 10.52
N GLU A 58 -17.04 -2.76 10.77
CA GLU A 58 -15.63 -2.41 10.85
C GLU A 58 -14.98 -2.38 9.46
N VAL A 59 -14.13 -1.38 9.27
CA VAL A 59 -13.28 -1.26 8.09
C VAL A 59 -11.84 -1.22 8.60
N ARG A 60 -11.01 -2.11 8.10
CA ARG A 60 -9.63 -2.22 8.54
C ARG A 60 -8.66 -2.15 7.36
N PRO A 61 -7.47 -1.58 7.56
CA PRO A 61 -6.47 -1.58 6.51
C PRO A 61 -5.90 -2.98 6.30
N VAL A 62 -5.65 -3.33 5.05
CA VAL A 62 -5.12 -4.64 4.65
C VAL A 62 -3.74 -4.49 4.04
N LEU A 63 -3.57 -3.52 3.15
CA LEU A 63 -2.33 -3.34 2.38
C LEU A 63 -2.04 -1.85 2.22
N LEU A 64 -0.78 -1.48 2.43
CA LEU A 64 -0.29 -0.14 2.11
C LEU A 64 0.81 -0.27 1.07
N VAL A 65 0.76 0.52 0.00
CA VAL A 65 1.75 0.51 -1.06
C VAL A 65 2.34 1.90 -1.24
N GLU A 66 3.67 1.97 -1.28
CA GLU A 66 4.41 3.18 -1.63
C GLU A 66 4.97 3.01 -3.03
N CYS A 67 4.73 3.99 -3.89
CA CYS A 67 5.16 3.98 -5.27
C CYS A 67 6.25 5.03 -5.49
N LYS A 68 7.30 4.65 -6.21
CA LYS A 68 8.38 5.55 -6.59
C LYS A 68 8.56 5.51 -8.11
N ALA A 69 9.22 6.53 -8.65
CA ALA A 69 9.54 6.56 -10.07
C ALA A 69 10.55 5.44 -10.41
N PRO A 70 10.59 4.98 -11.66
CA PRO A 70 11.42 3.82 -12.04
C PRO A 70 12.92 3.93 -11.73
N GLU A 71 13.45 5.15 -11.70
CA GLU A 71 14.88 5.37 -11.42
C GLU A 71 15.20 5.44 -9.93
N VAL A 72 14.19 5.41 -9.07
CA VAL A 72 14.40 5.48 -7.62
C VAL A 72 14.68 4.08 -7.08
N ALA A 73 15.78 3.94 -6.34
CA ALA A 73 16.11 2.68 -5.68
C ALA A 73 15.17 2.42 -4.52
N LEU A 74 14.75 1.19 -4.37
CA LEU A 74 13.88 0.77 -3.26
C LEU A 74 14.77 0.36 -2.08
N ASP A 75 15.29 1.36 -1.37
CA ASP A 75 16.20 1.16 -0.25
C ASP A 75 15.47 1.14 1.09
N GLU A 76 16.24 1.08 2.17
CA GLU A 76 15.70 1.04 3.53
C GLU A 76 14.87 2.27 3.88
N GLN A 77 15.18 3.44 3.30
CA GLN A 77 14.44 4.66 3.57
C GLN A 77 13.02 4.60 3.00
N VAL A 78 12.87 4.00 1.83
CA VAL A 78 11.56 3.83 1.20
C VAL A 78 10.71 2.86 2.03
N VAL A 79 11.31 1.77 2.47
CA VAL A 79 10.62 0.78 3.33
C VAL A 79 10.24 1.42 4.67
N ALA A 80 11.16 2.17 5.27
CA ALA A 80 10.90 2.86 6.53
C ALA A 80 9.75 3.87 6.39
N GLN A 81 9.62 4.50 5.25
CA GLN A 81 8.52 5.44 4.98
C GLN A 81 7.16 4.74 5.05
N VAL A 82 7.00 3.62 4.37
CA VAL A 82 5.72 2.90 4.40
C VAL A 82 5.46 2.31 5.79
N ARG A 83 6.50 1.89 6.50
CA ARG A 83 6.35 1.36 7.86
C ARG A 83 5.88 2.41 8.85
N ARG A 84 6.27 3.68 8.67
CA ARG A 84 5.77 4.77 9.51
C ARG A 84 4.25 4.93 9.42
N TYR A 85 3.67 4.63 8.25
CA TYR A 85 2.24 4.74 8.05
C TYR A 85 1.46 3.73 8.89
N LEU A 86 2.11 2.63 9.27
CA LEU A 86 1.47 1.56 10.04
C LEU A 86 0.99 2.02 11.42
N ARG A 87 1.58 3.08 11.95
CA ARG A 87 1.14 3.66 13.22
C ARG A 87 -0.31 4.14 13.14
N LEU A 88 -0.70 4.66 12.00
CA LEU A 88 -2.06 5.17 11.78
C LEU A 88 -2.96 4.17 11.07
N LEU A 89 -2.37 3.34 10.21
CA LEU A 89 -3.08 2.34 9.41
C LEU A 89 -2.39 0.98 9.59
N PRO A 90 -2.75 0.23 10.63
CA PRO A 90 -2.06 -1.02 10.96
C PRO A 90 -2.45 -2.16 10.02
N ALA A 91 -1.94 -2.11 8.79
CA ALA A 91 -2.14 -3.15 7.80
C ALA A 91 -1.21 -4.33 8.06
N ARG A 92 -1.58 -5.51 7.58
CA ARG A 92 -0.73 -6.71 7.70
C ARG A 92 0.12 -6.97 6.45
N TRP A 93 -0.09 -6.17 5.41
CA TRP A 93 0.69 -6.24 4.18
C TRP A 93 1.24 -4.86 3.86
N ILE A 94 2.51 -4.79 3.50
CA ILE A 94 3.10 -3.56 2.99
C ILE A 94 3.88 -3.89 1.72
N ALA A 95 3.94 -2.94 0.80
CA ALA A 95 4.68 -3.09 -0.43
C ALA A 95 5.30 -1.77 -0.84
N VAL A 96 6.44 -1.86 -1.53
CA VAL A 96 7.08 -0.72 -2.18
C VAL A 96 7.38 -1.13 -3.62
N THR A 97 7.23 -0.21 -4.55
CA THR A 97 7.49 -0.49 -5.96
C THR A 97 7.96 0.75 -6.69
N ASN A 98 8.81 0.55 -7.68
CA ASN A 98 9.21 1.59 -8.62
C ASN A 98 8.84 1.21 -10.06
N GLY A 99 7.99 0.18 -10.22
CA GLY A 99 7.59 -0.31 -11.53
C GLY A 99 8.55 -1.35 -12.09
N ARG A 100 9.79 -1.40 -11.61
CA ARG A 100 10.80 -2.40 -12.02
C ARG A 100 10.88 -3.53 -10.99
N GLN A 101 10.69 -3.19 -9.73
CA GLN A 101 10.69 -4.12 -8.62
C GLN A 101 9.41 -3.92 -7.83
N PHE A 102 8.92 -5.00 -7.24
CA PHE A 102 7.77 -4.98 -6.36
C PHE A 102 8.13 -5.81 -5.13
N LEU A 103 8.40 -5.12 -4.03
CA LEU A 103 8.84 -5.76 -2.79
C LEU A 103 7.69 -5.74 -1.80
N THR A 104 7.35 -6.91 -1.27
CA THR A 104 6.20 -7.08 -0.39
C THR A 104 6.61 -7.81 0.88
N TRP A 105 6.01 -7.41 1.99
CA TRP A 105 6.18 -8.06 3.28
C TRP A 105 4.82 -8.29 3.92
N ARG A 106 4.74 -9.38 4.67
CA ARG A 106 3.56 -9.76 5.44
C ARG A 106 3.91 -9.82 6.91
N LEU A 107 3.01 -9.32 7.76
CA LEU A 107 3.16 -9.45 9.20
C LEU A 107 2.60 -10.82 9.62
N ARG A 108 3.45 -11.65 10.21
CA ARG A 108 3.08 -12.96 10.73
C ARG A 108 3.75 -13.18 12.07
N ASP A 109 2.94 -13.52 13.09
CA ASP A 109 3.43 -13.79 14.44
C ASP A 109 4.33 -12.69 14.97
N GLY A 110 3.93 -11.44 14.73
CA GLY A 110 4.64 -10.27 15.21
C GLY A 110 5.89 -9.88 14.43
N ALA A 111 6.19 -10.57 13.33
CA ALA A 111 7.38 -10.30 12.52
C ALA A 111 6.99 -10.04 11.06
N TRP A 112 7.72 -9.12 10.43
CA TRP A 112 7.58 -8.85 9.00
C TRP A 112 8.47 -9.80 8.22
N GLU A 113 7.89 -10.52 7.26
CA GLU A 113 8.62 -11.44 6.41
C GLU A 113 8.35 -11.16 4.94
N ALA A 114 9.35 -11.36 4.09
CA ALA A 114 9.19 -11.19 2.65
C ALA A 114 8.12 -12.16 2.14
N ALA A 115 7.26 -11.68 1.25
CA ALA A 115 6.14 -12.44 0.77
C ALA A 115 5.74 -11.97 -0.62
N THR A 116 4.84 -12.71 -1.27
CA THR A 116 4.21 -12.32 -2.51
C THR A 116 2.75 -12.02 -2.22
N LEU A 117 2.22 -10.94 -2.81
CA LEU A 117 0.81 -10.60 -2.62
C LEU A 117 -0.09 -11.71 -3.15
N PRO A 118 -0.98 -12.24 -2.33
CA PRO A 118 -1.94 -13.24 -2.75
C PRO A 118 -3.14 -12.58 -3.44
N GLU A 119 -4.05 -13.40 -3.93
CA GLU A 119 -5.33 -12.93 -4.41
C GLU A 119 -6.14 -12.32 -3.27
N TRP A 120 -7.11 -11.49 -3.62
CA TRP A 120 -7.93 -10.77 -2.65
C TRP A 120 -8.60 -11.69 -1.63
N SER A 121 -9.10 -12.84 -2.07
CA SER A 121 -9.78 -13.78 -1.17
C SER A 121 -8.91 -14.23 0.00
N GLU A 122 -7.60 -14.33 -0.21
CA GLU A 122 -6.65 -14.68 0.84
C GLU A 122 -6.15 -13.44 1.59
N MET A 123 -5.86 -12.37 0.84
CA MET A 123 -5.35 -11.13 1.42
C MET A 123 -6.29 -10.56 2.49
N LYS A 124 -7.59 -10.54 2.20
CA LYS A 124 -8.59 -9.97 3.11
C LYS A 124 -8.75 -10.76 4.40
N ILE A 125 -8.48 -12.05 4.39
CA ILE A 125 -8.59 -12.90 5.58
C ILE A 125 -7.42 -12.64 6.52
N GLU A 126 -6.23 -12.50 5.96
CA GLU A 126 -5.01 -12.28 6.74
C GLU A 126 -4.86 -10.82 7.22
N GLY A 127 -5.60 -9.93 6.62
CA GLY A 127 -5.59 -8.52 6.99
C GLY A 127 -6.38 -8.18 8.29
#